data_2a8b9e106e7eae82e1c126de98f75bcd
#
_entry.id   2a8b9e106e7eae82e1c126de98f75bcd
#
_cell.length_a   1.000
_cell.length_b   1.000
_cell.length_c   1.000
_cell.angle_alpha   90.00
_cell.angle_beta   90.00
_cell.angle_gamma   90.00
#
_symmetry.space_group_name_H-M   'P 1'
#
loop_
_entity.id
_entity.type
_entity.pdbx_description
1 polymer ?
#
loop_
_entity_poly.entity_id
_entity_poly.type
_entity_poly.pdbx_seq_one_letter_code
_entity_poly.pdbx_strand_id
1 'polypeptide(L)'
;MKISSYWLKIIVLLVLCALFSTLYLTYNTYGNFAFAFALRGKKILAFILVALATSVSTISFQTLTRNQFLTPGILGLDNFYILIQTLLFFFIGGVTMLSQESIWMFLANILLMSLFSVLFLLYFMEKATGNLFLLLMVGMVAGTLFSSLSTFLQVLMDPNDYHLLQGRLFAS
;
A
#
# COMPACT_ATOMS: atom_id res chain seq x y z
N MET A 1 -11.78 39.51 -5.58
CA MET A 1 -11.99 38.09 -5.94
C MET A 1 -11.52 37.25 -4.76
N LYS A 2 -12.43 36.77 -3.89
CA LYS A 2 -12.06 35.87 -2.78
C LYS A 2 -11.68 34.53 -3.42
N ILE A 3 -10.39 34.27 -3.54
CA ILE A 3 -9.91 32.89 -3.81
C ILE A 3 -10.50 32.06 -2.69
N SER A 4 -11.38 31.11 -3.03
CA SER A 4 -12.00 30.22 -2.04
C SER A 4 -10.88 29.62 -1.22
N SER A 5 -11.03 29.58 0.10
CA SER A 5 -10.04 29.02 1.04
C SER A 5 -9.56 27.62 0.63
N TYR A 6 -10.35 26.88 -0.14
CA TYR A 6 -10.02 25.57 -0.69
C TYR A 6 -8.93 25.63 -1.76
N TRP A 7 -9.01 26.56 -2.71
CA TRP A 7 -7.99 26.72 -3.76
C TRP A 7 -6.64 27.12 -3.19
N LEU A 8 -6.65 27.99 -2.17
CA LEU A 8 -5.42 28.38 -1.48
C LEU A 8 -4.74 27.17 -0.81
N LYS A 9 -5.50 26.30 -0.15
CA LYS A 9 -4.96 25.08 0.45
C LYS A 9 -4.38 24.12 -0.60
N ILE A 10 -5.05 23.95 -1.73
CA ILE A 10 -4.56 23.10 -2.83
C ILE A 10 -3.26 23.64 -3.40
N ILE A 11 -3.20 24.95 -3.66
CA ILE A 11 -2.00 25.60 -4.19
C ILE A 11 -0.83 25.45 -3.21
N VAL A 12 -1.05 25.69 -1.91
CA VAL A 12 -0.01 25.53 -0.88
C VAL A 12 0.50 24.10 -0.85
N LEU A 13 -0.39 23.09 -0.90
CA LEU A 13 0.01 21.69 -0.94
C LEU A 13 0.83 21.35 -2.18
N LEU A 14 0.41 21.82 -3.36
CA LEU A 14 1.14 21.61 -4.61
C LEU A 14 2.53 22.25 -4.58
N VAL A 15 2.64 23.47 -4.05
CA VAL A 15 3.93 24.16 -3.90
C VAL A 15 4.84 23.40 -2.93
N LEU A 16 4.31 22.93 -1.80
CA LEU A 16 5.08 22.11 -0.85
C LEU A 16 5.55 20.79 -1.48
N CYS A 17 4.67 20.09 -2.20
CA CYS A 17 5.05 18.86 -2.92
C CYS A 17 6.15 19.12 -3.95
N ALA A 18 6.04 20.17 -4.74
CA ALA A 18 7.05 20.56 -5.73
C ALA A 18 8.38 20.92 -5.05
N LEU A 19 8.34 21.66 -3.95
CA LEU A 19 9.53 22.05 -3.18
C LEU A 19 10.25 20.84 -2.58
N PHE A 20 9.52 19.92 -1.94
CA PHE A 20 10.13 18.72 -1.38
C PHE A 20 10.62 17.76 -2.48
N SER A 21 9.92 17.66 -3.61
CA SER A 21 10.37 16.85 -4.75
C SER A 21 11.68 17.40 -5.35
N THR A 22 11.77 18.72 -5.51
CA THR A 22 13.01 19.35 -6.01
C THR A 22 14.16 19.22 -5.01
N LEU A 23 13.91 19.40 -3.72
CA LEU A 23 14.91 19.15 -2.68
C LEU A 23 15.39 17.71 -2.70
N TYR A 24 14.48 16.72 -2.82
CA TYR A 24 14.86 15.31 -2.90
C TYR A 24 15.70 15.01 -4.13
N LEU A 25 15.40 15.61 -5.29
CA LEU A 25 16.17 15.41 -6.52
C LEU A 25 17.57 16.04 -6.45
N THR A 26 17.72 17.18 -5.78
CA THR A 26 18.95 17.97 -5.77
C THR A 26 19.86 17.69 -4.58
N TYR A 27 19.32 17.20 -3.45
CA TYR A 27 20.08 16.97 -2.24
C TYR A 27 21.13 15.87 -2.42
N ASN A 28 22.37 16.16 -2.08
CA ASN A 28 23.48 15.19 -1.98
C ASN A 28 23.68 14.31 -3.24
N THR A 29 23.87 14.94 -4.40
CA THR A 29 24.04 14.25 -5.69
C THR A 29 25.50 13.87 -5.98
N TYR A 30 26.45 14.23 -5.11
CA TYR A 30 27.91 13.92 -5.22
C TYR A 30 28.49 14.19 -6.63
N GLY A 31 28.02 15.19 -7.34
CA GLY A 31 28.49 15.58 -8.67
C GLY A 31 27.95 14.75 -9.84
N ASN A 32 27.23 13.66 -9.61
CA ASN A 32 26.64 12.85 -10.71
C ASN A 32 25.12 13.05 -10.78
N PHE A 33 24.73 14.22 -11.28
CA PHE A 33 23.35 14.67 -11.35
C PHE A 33 22.46 13.77 -12.22
N ALA A 34 23.00 13.32 -13.37
CA ALA A 34 22.24 12.51 -14.33
C ALA A 34 21.84 11.15 -13.74
N PHE A 35 22.76 10.49 -13.04
CA PHE A 35 22.50 9.20 -12.39
C PHE A 35 21.51 9.33 -11.22
N ALA A 36 21.72 10.34 -10.36
CA ALA A 36 20.83 10.61 -9.24
C ALA A 36 19.40 10.94 -9.71
N PHE A 37 19.27 11.74 -10.77
CA PHE A 37 17.99 12.09 -11.36
C PHE A 37 17.28 10.87 -11.97
N ALA A 38 17.99 9.99 -12.66
CA ALA A 38 17.41 8.78 -13.24
C ALA A 38 16.85 7.82 -12.18
N LEU A 39 17.58 7.63 -11.06
CA LEU A 39 17.12 6.76 -9.97
C LEU A 39 15.99 7.39 -9.14
N ARG A 40 16.19 8.64 -8.72
CA ARG A 40 15.23 9.34 -7.86
C ARG A 40 13.97 9.75 -8.61
N GLY A 41 14.08 10.07 -9.91
CA GLY A 41 12.94 10.37 -10.76
C GLY A 41 11.97 9.19 -10.88
N LYS A 42 12.49 7.96 -11.02
CA LYS A 42 11.65 6.75 -11.00
C LYS A 42 10.91 6.59 -9.67
N LYS A 43 11.56 6.86 -8.54
CA LYS A 43 10.93 6.80 -7.22
C LYS A 43 9.83 7.87 -7.06
N ILE A 44 10.07 9.10 -7.50
CA ILE A 44 9.04 10.16 -7.48
C ILE A 44 7.84 9.78 -8.34
N LEU A 45 8.08 9.26 -9.54
CA LEU A 45 7.00 8.82 -10.42
C LEU A 45 6.17 7.70 -9.76
N ALA A 46 6.83 6.73 -9.13
CA ALA A 46 6.16 5.68 -8.37
C ALA A 46 5.32 6.27 -7.22
N PHE A 47 5.84 7.23 -6.45
CA PHE A 47 5.08 7.91 -5.39
C PHE A 47 3.86 8.64 -5.92
N ILE A 48 3.96 9.33 -7.06
CA ILE A 48 2.82 10.01 -7.69
C ILE A 48 1.75 9.01 -8.10
N LEU A 49 2.15 7.90 -8.75
CA LEU A 49 1.21 6.85 -9.17
C LEU A 49 0.50 6.19 -7.98
N VAL A 50 1.25 5.86 -6.93
CA VAL A 50 0.68 5.29 -5.70
C VAL A 50 -0.25 6.28 -5.01
N ALA A 51 0.15 7.56 -4.91
CA ALA A 51 -0.70 8.60 -4.31
C ALA A 51 -2.01 8.79 -5.07
N LEU A 52 -1.98 8.77 -6.39
CA LEU A 52 -3.18 8.85 -7.22
C LEU A 52 -4.08 7.62 -7.03
N ALA A 53 -3.49 6.42 -7.09
CA ALA A 53 -4.24 5.17 -6.92
C ALA A 53 -4.90 5.08 -5.54
N THR A 54 -4.18 5.38 -4.47
CA THR A 54 -4.70 5.37 -3.10
C THR A 54 -5.76 6.44 -2.88
N SER A 55 -5.58 7.63 -3.45
CA SER A 55 -6.58 8.71 -3.36
C SER A 55 -7.89 8.33 -4.03
N VAL A 56 -7.82 7.80 -5.27
CA VAL A 56 -9.01 7.36 -6.01
C VAL A 56 -9.70 6.20 -5.26
N SER A 57 -8.94 5.21 -4.80
CA SER A 57 -9.47 4.09 -4.03
C SER A 57 -10.18 4.55 -2.75
N THR A 58 -9.53 5.44 -2.00
CA THR A 58 -10.07 5.97 -0.74
C THR A 58 -11.35 6.77 -0.96
N ILE A 59 -11.35 7.70 -1.92
CA ILE A 59 -12.54 8.52 -2.23
C ILE A 59 -13.69 7.63 -2.72
N SER A 60 -13.41 6.67 -3.60
CA SER A 60 -14.42 5.72 -4.08
C SER A 60 -15.02 4.92 -2.93
N PHE A 61 -14.18 4.44 -2.02
CA PHE A 61 -14.62 3.67 -0.86
C PHE A 61 -15.45 4.53 0.11
N GLN A 62 -15.01 5.74 0.42
CA GLN A 62 -15.74 6.70 1.26
C GLN A 62 -17.10 7.07 0.66
N THR A 63 -17.16 7.24 -0.66
CA THR A 63 -18.42 7.53 -1.37
C THR A 63 -19.38 6.36 -1.30
N LEU A 64 -18.88 5.14 -1.52
CA LEU A 64 -19.68 3.91 -1.48
C LEU A 64 -20.25 3.65 -0.08
N THR A 65 -19.43 3.84 0.93
CA THR A 65 -19.80 3.64 2.34
C THR A 65 -20.52 4.84 2.97
N ARG A 66 -20.63 5.97 2.23
CA ARG A 66 -21.15 7.24 2.72
C ARG A 66 -20.53 7.70 4.04
N ASN A 67 -19.26 7.34 4.26
CA ASN A 67 -18.54 7.67 5.48
C ASN A 67 -17.10 8.10 5.16
N GLN A 68 -16.78 9.34 5.50
CA GLN A 68 -15.47 9.95 5.22
C GLN A 68 -14.33 9.42 6.11
N PHE A 69 -14.64 8.72 7.19
CA PHE A 69 -13.64 8.13 8.08
C PHE A 69 -13.16 6.74 7.64
N LEU A 70 -13.89 6.12 6.70
CA LEU A 70 -13.56 4.79 6.23
C LEU A 70 -12.54 4.83 5.10
N THR A 71 -11.45 4.09 5.30
CA THR A 71 -10.45 3.84 4.26
C THR A 71 -10.30 2.33 4.06
N PRO A 72 -9.87 1.86 2.87
CA PRO A 72 -9.64 0.43 2.62
C PRO A 72 -8.67 -0.22 3.62
N GLY A 73 -7.66 0.53 4.10
CA GLY A 73 -6.69 0.05 5.09
C GLY A 73 -7.31 -0.33 6.44
N ILE A 74 -8.38 0.37 6.88
CA ILE A 74 -9.07 0.05 8.14
C ILE A 74 -9.72 -1.34 8.09
N LEU A 75 -10.05 -1.84 6.91
CA LEU A 75 -10.57 -3.20 6.72
C LEU A 75 -9.50 -4.29 6.83
N GLY A 76 -8.25 -3.92 7.14
CA GLY A 76 -7.17 -4.88 7.30
C GLY A 76 -6.61 -5.44 5.98
N LEU A 77 -6.94 -4.84 4.83
CA LEU A 77 -6.44 -5.30 3.53
C LEU A 77 -4.91 -5.18 3.43
N ASP A 78 -4.33 -4.17 4.06
CA ASP A 78 -2.87 -4.00 4.13
C ASP A 78 -2.22 -5.15 4.92
N ASN A 79 -2.81 -5.54 6.05
CA ASN A 79 -2.33 -6.68 6.85
C ASN A 79 -2.53 -8.01 6.11
N PHE A 80 -3.57 -8.11 5.30
CA PHE A 80 -3.79 -9.27 4.45
C PHE A 80 -2.69 -9.39 3.37
N TYR A 81 -2.29 -8.27 2.76
CA TYR A 81 -1.15 -8.25 1.83
C TYR A 81 0.13 -8.76 2.51
N ILE A 82 0.43 -8.24 3.72
CA ILE A 82 1.59 -8.69 4.50
C ILE A 82 1.52 -10.19 4.78
N LEU A 83 0.35 -10.70 5.15
CA LEU A 83 0.15 -12.13 5.39
C LEU A 83 0.43 -12.98 4.14
N ILE A 84 -0.10 -12.59 2.97
CA ILE A 84 0.14 -13.30 1.72
C ILE A 84 1.64 -13.32 1.39
N GLN A 85 2.32 -12.17 1.47
CA GLN A 85 3.75 -12.10 1.20
C GLN A 85 4.53 -12.97 2.19
N THR A 86 4.17 -12.94 3.46
CA THR A 86 4.80 -13.78 4.50
C THR A 86 4.61 -15.26 4.21
N LEU A 87 3.41 -15.69 3.83
CA LEU A 87 3.13 -17.08 3.46
C LEU A 87 3.96 -17.52 2.24
N LEU A 88 4.04 -16.68 1.20
CA LEU A 88 4.81 -16.97 0.01
C LEU A 88 6.31 -17.14 0.36
N PHE A 89 6.87 -16.23 1.15
CA PHE A 89 8.27 -16.32 1.57
C PHE A 89 8.53 -17.52 2.51
N PHE A 90 7.59 -17.84 3.38
CA PHE A 90 7.71 -18.95 4.31
C PHE A 90 7.69 -20.32 3.61
N PHE A 91 6.82 -20.52 2.61
CA PHE A 91 6.68 -21.81 1.93
C PHE A 91 7.60 -21.98 0.72
N ILE A 92 7.91 -20.91 0.00
CA ILE A 92 8.70 -20.96 -1.24
C ILE A 92 10.17 -20.63 -0.98
N GLY A 93 10.44 -19.86 0.07
CA GLY A 93 11.76 -19.32 0.41
C GLY A 93 12.07 -18.01 -0.28
N GLY A 94 12.71 -17.09 0.44
CA GLY A 94 12.97 -15.71 -0.03
C GLY A 94 13.88 -15.66 -1.24
N VAL A 95 14.92 -16.50 -1.28
CA VAL A 95 15.90 -16.54 -2.38
C VAL A 95 15.23 -17.01 -3.69
N THR A 96 14.37 -18.02 -3.63
CA THR A 96 13.64 -18.52 -4.80
C THR A 96 12.61 -17.50 -5.29
N MET A 97 11.94 -16.81 -4.37
CA MET A 97 10.98 -15.75 -4.71
C MET A 97 11.64 -14.57 -5.42
N LEU A 98 12.86 -14.17 -5.00
CA LEU A 98 13.59 -13.08 -5.62
C LEU A 98 14.24 -13.48 -6.95
N SER A 99 14.72 -14.73 -7.08
CA SER A 99 15.32 -15.24 -8.32
C SER A 99 14.30 -15.45 -9.44
N GLN A 100 13.03 -15.63 -9.08
CA GLN A 100 11.92 -15.81 -10.02
C GLN A 100 11.07 -14.54 -10.18
N GLU A 101 11.63 -13.35 -10.02
CA GLU A 101 10.93 -12.10 -10.29
C GLU A 101 10.48 -12.04 -11.76
N SER A 102 9.36 -12.70 -12.04
CA SER A 102 8.69 -12.69 -13.32
C SER A 102 7.49 -11.76 -13.28
N ILE A 103 7.23 -11.09 -14.39
CA ILE A 103 6.03 -10.27 -14.56
C ILE A 103 4.74 -11.09 -14.31
N TRP A 104 4.78 -12.38 -14.58
CA TRP A 104 3.66 -13.30 -14.34
C TRP A 104 3.39 -13.49 -12.85
N MET A 105 4.42 -13.57 -12.02
CA MET A 105 4.29 -13.70 -10.57
C MET A 105 3.75 -12.41 -9.94
N PHE A 106 4.18 -11.27 -10.45
CA PHE A 106 3.64 -9.97 -10.08
C PHE A 106 2.15 -9.85 -10.43
N LEU A 107 1.77 -10.20 -11.66
CA LEU A 107 0.37 -10.18 -12.10
C LEU A 107 -0.51 -11.17 -11.31
N ALA A 108 0.00 -12.37 -11.03
CA ALA A 108 -0.70 -13.35 -10.22
C ALA A 108 -0.96 -12.84 -8.79
N ASN A 109 0.02 -12.16 -8.19
CA ASN A 109 -0.11 -11.56 -6.86
C ASN A 109 -1.17 -10.44 -6.85
N ILE A 110 -1.16 -9.55 -7.84
CA ILE A 110 -2.20 -8.50 -7.99
C ILE A 110 -3.57 -9.13 -8.17
N LEU A 111 -3.71 -10.14 -9.03
CA LEU A 111 -4.98 -10.84 -9.27
C LEU A 111 -5.52 -11.50 -8.00
N LEU A 112 -4.66 -12.20 -7.27
CA LEU A 112 -5.03 -12.85 -6.02
C LEU A 112 -5.48 -11.84 -4.96
N MET A 113 -4.74 -10.74 -4.81
CA MET A 113 -5.08 -9.67 -3.89
C MET A 113 -6.40 -8.97 -4.26
N SER A 114 -6.57 -8.63 -5.53
CA SER A 114 -7.80 -7.96 -5.99
C SER A 114 -9.02 -8.85 -5.86
N LEU A 115 -8.90 -10.13 -6.23
CA LEU A 115 -9.97 -11.12 -6.10
C LEU A 115 -10.40 -11.29 -4.64
N PHE A 116 -9.42 -11.46 -3.74
CA PHE A 116 -9.72 -11.59 -2.31
C PHE A 116 -10.36 -10.32 -1.75
N SER A 117 -9.84 -9.14 -2.08
CA SER A 117 -10.41 -7.86 -1.62
C SER A 117 -11.87 -7.71 -2.06
N VAL A 118 -12.16 -8.04 -3.31
CA VAL A 118 -13.54 -7.99 -3.85
C VAL A 118 -14.45 -9.01 -3.14
N LEU A 119 -14.00 -10.26 -3.02
CA LEU A 119 -14.78 -11.29 -2.33
C LEU A 119 -15.02 -10.95 -0.86
N PHE A 120 -13.99 -10.45 -0.17
CA PHE A 120 -14.09 -10.00 1.21
C PHE A 120 -15.14 -8.89 1.34
N LEU A 121 -15.03 -7.85 0.50
CA LEU A 121 -15.98 -6.74 0.52
C LEU A 121 -17.41 -7.19 0.21
N LEU A 122 -17.60 -7.99 -0.84
CA LEU A 122 -18.93 -8.49 -1.21
C LEU A 122 -19.58 -9.31 -0.09
N TYR A 123 -18.82 -10.26 0.47
CA TYR A 123 -19.31 -11.12 1.55
C TYR A 123 -19.71 -10.33 2.80
N PHE A 124 -18.86 -9.38 3.22
CA PHE A 124 -19.14 -8.60 4.41
C PHE A 124 -20.16 -7.50 4.20
N MET A 125 -20.21 -6.87 3.02
CA MET A 125 -21.25 -5.88 2.71
C MET A 125 -22.62 -6.51 2.65
N GLU A 126 -22.75 -7.72 2.11
CA GLU A 126 -24.02 -8.46 2.07
C GLU A 126 -24.52 -8.80 3.48
N LYS A 127 -23.62 -9.27 4.37
CA LYS A 127 -23.98 -9.62 5.74
C LYS A 127 -24.13 -8.44 6.69
N ALA A 128 -23.43 -7.35 6.45
CA ALA A 128 -23.50 -6.15 7.29
C ALA A 128 -24.80 -5.36 7.10
N THR A 129 -25.63 -5.69 6.09
CA THR A 129 -26.97 -5.10 5.83
C THR A 129 -27.05 -3.61 6.16
N GLY A 130 -26.08 -2.81 5.66
CA GLY A 130 -26.04 -1.37 5.88
C GLY A 130 -25.49 -0.91 7.23
N ASN A 131 -25.05 -1.81 8.11
CA ASN A 131 -24.45 -1.44 9.39
C ASN A 131 -22.92 -1.23 9.23
N LEU A 132 -22.54 0.01 8.95
CA LEU A 132 -21.15 0.43 8.77
C LEU A 132 -20.27 0.16 10.00
N PHE A 133 -20.84 0.23 11.19
CA PHE A 133 -20.12 -0.04 12.42
C PHE A 133 -19.70 -1.51 12.51
N LEU A 134 -20.57 -2.42 12.12
CA LEU A 134 -20.28 -3.84 12.08
C LEU A 134 -19.18 -4.15 11.02
N LEU A 135 -19.24 -3.52 9.85
CA LEU A 135 -18.21 -3.65 8.83
C LEU A 135 -16.84 -3.21 9.35
N LEU A 136 -16.79 -2.09 10.07
CA LEU A 136 -15.56 -1.59 10.71
C LEU A 136 -15.01 -2.56 11.75
N MET A 137 -15.86 -3.03 12.65
CA MET A 137 -15.44 -3.96 13.71
C MET A 137 -14.87 -5.25 13.11
N VAL A 138 -15.57 -5.83 12.14
CA VAL A 138 -15.10 -7.05 11.46
C VAL A 138 -13.79 -6.81 10.73
N GLY A 139 -13.67 -5.67 10.03
CA GLY A 139 -12.43 -5.31 9.34
C GLY A 139 -11.24 -5.17 10.29
N MET A 140 -11.42 -4.48 11.43
CA MET A 140 -10.36 -4.33 12.43
C MET A 140 -9.97 -5.68 13.06
N VAL A 141 -10.95 -6.52 13.40
CA VAL A 141 -10.68 -7.86 13.95
C VAL A 141 -9.96 -8.75 12.93
N ALA A 142 -10.41 -8.75 11.67
CA ALA A 142 -9.74 -9.47 10.61
C ALA A 142 -8.31 -8.96 10.38
N GLY A 143 -8.12 -7.65 10.36
CA GLY A 143 -6.81 -7.02 10.22
C GLY A 143 -5.84 -7.40 11.33
N THR A 144 -6.30 -7.39 12.59
CA THR A 144 -5.46 -7.83 13.73
C THR A 144 -5.14 -9.32 13.67
N LEU A 145 -6.07 -10.14 13.23
CA LEU A 145 -5.85 -11.58 13.03
C LEU A 145 -4.81 -11.83 11.94
N PHE A 146 -4.91 -11.16 10.79
CA PHE A 146 -3.92 -11.25 9.72
C PHE A 146 -2.53 -10.80 10.17
N SER A 147 -2.45 -9.69 10.89
CA SER A 147 -1.20 -9.18 11.46
C SER A 147 -0.58 -10.16 12.45
N SER A 148 -1.36 -10.71 13.36
CA SER A 148 -0.88 -11.69 14.34
C SER A 148 -0.37 -12.96 13.68
N LEU A 149 -1.08 -13.47 12.67
CA LEU A 149 -0.66 -14.64 11.92
C LEU A 149 0.62 -14.39 11.11
N SER A 150 0.73 -13.21 10.48
CA SER A 150 1.97 -12.80 9.81
C SER A 150 3.14 -12.75 10.77
N THR A 151 2.98 -12.10 11.93
CA THR A 151 4.04 -11.98 12.93
C THR A 151 4.47 -13.35 13.45
N PHE A 152 3.51 -14.25 13.69
CA PHE A 152 3.80 -15.62 14.10
C PHE A 152 4.67 -16.35 13.07
N LEU A 153 4.30 -16.31 11.79
CA LEU A 153 5.06 -16.93 10.72
C LEU A 153 6.45 -16.28 10.53
N GLN A 154 6.55 -14.97 10.68
CA GLN A 154 7.82 -14.23 10.58
C GLN A 154 8.81 -14.62 11.68
N VAL A 155 8.33 -14.94 12.89
CA VAL A 155 9.18 -15.42 13.98
C VAL A 155 9.72 -16.84 13.70
N LEU A 156 8.97 -17.66 12.98
CA LEU A 156 9.38 -19.03 12.60
C LEU A 156 10.25 -19.07 11.32
N MET A 157 10.34 -17.94 10.60
CA MET A 157 11.06 -17.86 9.34
C MET A 157 12.58 -17.79 9.56
N ASP A 158 13.34 -18.27 8.56
CA ASP A 158 14.79 -18.07 8.55
C ASP A 158 15.13 -16.55 8.56
N PRO A 159 16.12 -16.11 9.35
CA PRO A 159 16.49 -14.70 9.43
C PRO A 159 16.82 -14.06 8.08
N ASN A 160 17.44 -14.77 7.14
CA ASN A 160 17.71 -14.30 5.80
C ASN A 160 16.42 -14.03 5.01
N ASP A 161 15.49 -14.98 5.03
CA ASP A 161 14.21 -14.85 4.34
C ASP A 161 13.37 -13.71 4.96
N TYR A 162 13.46 -13.54 6.28
CA TYR A 162 12.82 -12.41 6.97
C TYR A 162 13.38 -11.06 6.49
N HIS A 163 14.71 -10.91 6.39
CA HIS A 163 15.32 -9.69 5.87
C HIS A 163 14.91 -9.38 4.43
N LEU A 164 14.87 -10.40 3.57
CA LEU A 164 14.41 -10.26 2.20
C LEU A 164 12.93 -9.85 2.10
N LEU A 165 12.08 -10.45 2.95
CA LEU A 165 10.67 -10.08 3.08
C LEU A 165 10.50 -8.62 3.50
N GLN A 166 11.25 -8.18 4.51
CA GLN A 166 11.22 -6.78 5.00
C GLN A 166 11.62 -5.81 3.89
N GLY A 167 12.70 -6.10 3.14
CA GLY A 167 13.11 -5.30 1.99
C GLY A 167 12.01 -5.18 0.93
N ARG A 168 11.22 -6.23 0.71
CA ARG A 168 10.12 -6.22 -0.25
C ARG A 168 8.87 -5.48 0.24
N LEU A 169 8.55 -5.60 1.53
CA LEU A 169 7.39 -4.93 2.11
C LEU A 169 7.56 -3.42 2.23
N PHE A 170 8.77 -2.96 2.53
CA PHE A 170 9.05 -1.55 2.78
C PHE A 170 9.75 -0.83 1.61
N ALA A 171 9.88 -1.47 0.45
CA ALA A 171 10.43 -0.87 -0.78
C ALA A 171 11.72 -0.07 -0.54
N SER A 172 12.67 -0.67 0.14
CA SER A 172 13.97 -0.07 0.46
C SER A 172 14.86 0.14 -0.77
#